data_8a5bfd733d27b5b89fce9a3050e2794b
#
_entry.id   8a5bfd733d27b5b89fce9a3050e2794b
#
_cell.length_a   1.000
_cell.length_b   1.000
_cell.length_c   1.000
_cell.angle_alpha   90.00
_cell.angle_beta   90.00
_cell.angle_gamma   90.00
#
_symmetry.space_group_name_H-M   'P 1'
#
loop_
_entity.id
_entity.type
_entity.pdbx_description
1 polymer ?
#
loop_
_entity_poly.entity_id
_entity_poly.type
_entity_poly.pdbx_seq_one_letter_code
_entity_poly.pdbx_strand_id
1 'polypeptide(L)'
;MTDKHNILNELHKLPVAEVNLTVKKNLYEKSFYHFFVGCTTAVYKNVKWIYPPFYRYVCDRLQYYAENYINGHKKIKDIILTLPYRSGKSTILECYKAWLWTRSLNIDILSISATSPLALKSNRNVKRIIESEWYQSMWSTKFAKDQKAKGSYNNENNASMIAIGVKSSAVGKDASLLCIDDPNEPQSKNATKTAFTNVIDRFRDVLYSRLNEPTRGYRVICQQRVDAEDLTGWILKNHGGTVENICLPVKWNKYATPSLRHLYDAEGYLWRERYTTEYLKECEDTMTPNAVASQLYASPSAIEGSSIMKLWFDTILDSQFKRLGAFKTFLFVDGAYTSDKMNNDPTAYYVCTLINKRIYVLDVIQDWLEWNDNVEFIKELILKYSIKEVIIEKKANGISLIQELRRQIPRTSIVGIDPASKSKGMRAKLTQPYLSNHNVILVQGSWNDMFKDQCASFDADNPRGHDDMVDCLVYSVIYLLINRYSVNAIKQAGLNIIKDGKTWEEKNSYLNNKSDNYYYD
;
A
#
# COMPACT_ATOMS: atom_id res chain seq x y z
N MET A 1 28.24 46.17 -8.66
CA MET A 1 27.16 46.95 -9.28
C MET A 1 27.25 47.01 -10.81
N THR A 2 28.38 46.74 -11.41
CA THR A 2 28.65 46.77 -12.87
C THR A 2 27.95 45.67 -13.69
N ASP A 3 27.69 44.52 -13.10
CA ASP A 3 27.10 43.39 -13.85
C ASP A 3 25.59 43.52 -14.16
N LYS A 4 24.82 44.15 -13.24
CA LYS A 4 23.38 44.35 -13.46
C LYS A 4 23.05 45.34 -14.56
N HIS A 5 23.90 46.38 -14.74
CA HIS A 5 23.69 47.40 -15.78
C HIS A 5 23.98 46.86 -17.18
N ASN A 6 24.99 46.00 -17.33
CA ASN A 6 25.30 45.35 -18.60
C ASN A 6 24.21 44.38 -19.05
N ILE A 7 23.66 43.58 -18.12
CA ILE A 7 22.58 42.65 -18.41
C ILE A 7 21.30 43.36 -18.88
N LEU A 8 20.94 44.48 -18.23
CA LEU A 8 19.78 45.29 -18.61
C LEU A 8 19.96 45.94 -20.00
N ASN A 9 21.17 46.41 -20.33
CA ASN A 9 21.46 47.02 -21.64
C ASN A 9 21.44 46.00 -22.78
N GLU A 10 21.84 44.75 -22.54
CA GLU A 10 21.75 43.66 -23.51
C GLU A 10 20.29 43.21 -23.72
N LEU A 11 19.49 43.15 -22.65
CA LEU A 11 18.06 42.77 -22.72
C LEU A 11 17.22 43.77 -23.53
N HIS A 12 17.58 45.08 -23.48
CA HIS A 12 16.88 46.11 -24.24
C HIS A 12 17.09 46.04 -25.75
N LYS A 13 18.06 45.25 -26.23
CA LYS A 13 18.34 45.05 -27.66
C LYS A 13 17.58 43.89 -28.28
N LEU A 14 16.93 43.06 -27.46
CA LEU A 14 16.20 41.84 -27.93
C LEU A 14 14.72 42.14 -28.17
N PRO A 15 14.06 41.47 -29.10
CA PRO A 15 12.61 41.51 -29.26
C PRO A 15 11.90 41.14 -27.97
N VAL A 16 10.76 41.77 -27.68
CA VAL A 16 9.99 41.52 -26.41
C VAL A 16 9.70 40.04 -26.19
N ALA A 17 9.48 39.26 -27.24
CA ALA A 17 9.27 37.80 -27.16
C ALA A 17 10.54 37.08 -26.67
N GLU A 18 11.74 37.47 -27.12
CA GLU A 18 13.03 36.89 -26.69
C GLU A 18 13.40 37.30 -25.30
N VAL A 19 13.14 38.59 -24.93
CA VAL A 19 13.31 39.09 -23.55
C VAL A 19 12.46 38.24 -22.60
N ASN A 20 11.20 37.99 -22.92
CA ASN A 20 10.33 37.14 -22.13
C ASN A 20 10.86 35.70 -21.97
N LEU A 21 11.41 35.13 -23.04
CA LEU A 21 11.96 33.77 -23.01
C LEU A 21 13.24 33.71 -22.17
N THR A 22 14.15 34.71 -22.31
CA THR A 22 15.39 34.82 -21.54
C THR A 22 15.10 34.99 -20.05
N VAL A 23 14.13 35.83 -19.70
CA VAL A 23 13.70 36.01 -18.29
C VAL A 23 13.15 34.73 -17.71
N LYS A 24 12.27 34.01 -18.46
CA LYS A 24 11.73 32.73 -18.05
C LYS A 24 12.82 31.67 -17.89
N LYS A 25 13.74 31.55 -18.84
CA LYS A 25 14.88 30.64 -18.76
C LYS A 25 15.68 30.88 -17.49
N ASN A 26 16.09 32.14 -17.23
CA ASN A 26 16.82 32.49 -16.01
C ASN A 26 16.05 32.16 -14.73
N LEU A 27 14.73 32.38 -14.68
CA LEU A 27 13.90 32.04 -13.55
C LEU A 27 13.89 30.52 -13.32
N TYR A 28 13.71 29.73 -14.37
CA TYR A 28 13.63 28.28 -14.30
C TYR A 28 14.99 27.64 -13.95
N GLU A 29 16.10 28.19 -14.44
CA GLU A 29 17.43 27.73 -14.04
C GLU A 29 17.69 28.02 -12.55
N LYS A 30 17.31 29.19 -12.06
CA LYS A 30 17.55 29.61 -10.68
C LYS A 30 16.56 29.04 -9.66
N SER A 31 15.43 28.46 -10.12
CA SER A 31 14.42 27.91 -9.24
C SER A 31 13.81 26.64 -9.81
N PHE A 32 14.12 25.53 -9.18
CA PHE A 32 13.51 24.25 -9.55
C PHE A 32 11.99 24.27 -9.35
N TYR A 33 11.48 24.96 -8.33
CA TYR A 33 10.03 25.11 -8.15
C TYR A 33 9.36 25.78 -9.36
N HIS A 34 9.91 26.88 -9.86
CA HIS A 34 9.36 27.56 -11.03
C HIS A 34 9.51 26.70 -12.30
N PHE A 35 10.62 25.98 -12.45
CA PHE A 35 10.76 24.99 -13.52
C PHE A 35 9.69 23.91 -13.44
N PHE A 36 9.46 23.35 -12.24
CA PHE A 36 8.41 22.34 -12.02
C PHE A 36 7.02 22.85 -12.42
N VAL A 37 6.64 24.07 -11.99
CA VAL A 37 5.37 24.69 -12.39
C VAL A 37 5.30 24.93 -13.89
N GLY A 38 6.34 25.48 -14.49
CA GLY A 38 6.42 25.68 -15.95
C GLY A 38 6.32 24.37 -16.76
N CYS A 39 7.06 23.36 -16.32
CA CYS A 39 7.07 22.02 -16.93
C CYS A 39 5.69 21.35 -16.85
N THR A 40 5.08 21.31 -15.65
CA THR A 40 3.78 20.67 -15.47
C THR A 40 2.68 21.36 -16.27
N THR A 41 2.73 22.68 -16.39
CA THR A 41 1.79 23.46 -17.21
C THR A 41 1.99 23.23 -18.71
N ALA A 42 3.24 23.16 -19.18
CA ALA A 42 3.56 23.09 -20.59
C ALA A 42 3.52 21.64 -21.16
N VAL A 43 3.98 20.66 -20.38
CA VAL A 43 4.17 19.28 -20.84
C VAL A 43 3.03 18.35 -20.41
N TYR A 44 2.43 18.59 -19.24
CA TYR A 44 1.34 17.77 -18.68
C TYR A 44 -0.02 18.46 -18.83
N LYS A 45 -0.32 18.97 -20.02
CA LYS A 45 -1.49 19.83 -20.34
C LYS A 45 -2.85 19.23 -19.96
N ASN A 46 -2.96 17.91 -19.94
CA ASN A 46 -4.22 17.21 -19.64
C ASN A 46 -4.52 17.06 -18.13
N VAL A 47 -3.64 17.58 -17.27
CA VAL A 47 -3.80 17.51 -15.81
C VAL A 47 -3.96 18.93 -15.25
N LYS A 48 -5.06 19.16 -14.52
CA LYS A 48 -5.21 20.42 -13.78
C LYS A 48 -4.35 20.33 -12.51
N TRP A 49 -3.20 20.99 -12.55
CA TRP A 49 -2.29 21.05 -11.41
C TRP A 49 -2.75 22.09 -10.38
N ILE A 50 -2.68 21.72 -9.13
CA ILE A 50 -2.78 22.60 -7.95
C ILE A 50 -1.45 22.48 -7.24
N TYR A 51 -0.90 23.60 -6.75
CA TYR A 51 0.43 23.66 -6.16
C TYR A 51 0.36 24.01 -4.68
N PRO A 52 -0.01 23.06 -3.79
CA PRO A 52 0.03 23.29 -2.36
C PRO A 52 1.46 23.59 -1.86
N PRO A 53 1.62 24.26 -0.69
CA PRO A 53 2.91 24.75 -0.21
C PRO A 53 4.04 23.72 -0.15
N PHE A 54 3.71 22.45 0.09
CA PHE A 54 4.72 21.39 0.19
C PHE A 54 5.49 21.17 -1.11
N TYR A 55 4.89 21.42 -2.29
CA TYR A 55 5.62 21.30 -3.56
C TYR A 55 6.80 22.26 -3.61
N ARG A 56 6.59 23.50 -3.20
CA ARG A 56 7.67 24.48 -3.15
C ARG A 56 8.76 24.03 -2.20
N TYR A 57 8.40 23.63 -0.99
CA TYR A 57 9.36 23.16 -0.01
C TYR A 57 10.20 21.97 -0.52
N VAL A 58 9.57 20.95 -1.09
CA VAL A 58 10.26 19.78 -1.64
C VAL A 58 11.18 20.17 -2.81
N CYS A 59 10.72 21.04 -3.71
CA CYS A 59 11.54 21.54 -4.81
C CYS A 59 12.74 22.33 -4.32
N ASP A 60 12.56 23.24 -3.35
CA ASP A 60 13.64 24.05 -2.78
C ASP A 60 14.67 23.16 -2.06
N ARG A 61 14.25 22.08 -1.37
CA ARG A 61 15.18 21.12 -0.76
C ARG A 61 15.97 20.32 -1.80
N LEU A 62 15.31 19.80 -2.83
CA LEU A 62 15.99 19.10 -3.92
C LEU A 62 16.99 20.01 -4.64
N GLN A 63 16.61 21.26 -4.90
CA GLN A 63 17.50 22.27 -5.47
C GLN A 63 18.73 22.48 -4.60
N TYR A 64 18.57 22.62 -3.29
CA TYR A 64 19.68 22.81 -2.36
C TYR A 64 20.73 21.69 -2.45
N TYR A 65 20.30 20.43 -2.57
CA TYR A 65 21.20 19.29 -2.77
C TYR A 65 21.89 19.31 -4.13
N ALA A 66 21.16 19.67 -5.18
CA ALA A 66 21.73 19.80 -6.52
C ALA A 66 22.79 20.89 -6.59
N GLU A 67 22.50 22.06 -6.03
CA GLU A 67 23.44 23.19 -6.02
C GLU A 67 24.69 22.88 -5.19
N ASN A 68 24.54 22.19 -4.07
CA ASN A 68 25.68 21.72 -3.28
C ASN A 68 26.60 20.82 -4.13
N TYR A 69 26.04 19.88 -4.89
CA TYR A 69 26.82 19.01 -5.78
C TYR A 69 27.45 19.79 -6.94
N ILE A 70 26.68 20.64 -7.65
CA ILE A 70 27.13 21.42 -8.81
C ILE A 70 28.28 22.38 -8.41
N ASN A 71 28.18 22.99 -7.26
CA ASN A 71 29.22 23.92 -6.74
C ASN A 71 30.46 23.20 -6.19
N GLY A 72 30.54 21.87 -6.29
CA GLY A 72 31.72 21.10 -5.87
C GLY A 72 31.88 20.93 -4.36
N HIS A 73 30.83 21.16 -3.59
CA HIS A 73 30.89 21.03 -2.15
C HIS A 73 30.82 19.58 -1.70
N LYS A 74 31.31 19.28 -0.50
CA LYS A 74 31.18 17.97 0.10
C LYS A 74 29.70 17.61 0.29
N LYS A 75 29.39 16.33 0.17
CA LYS A 75 28.08 15.77 0.43
C LYS A 75 27.56 16.19 1.81
N ILE A 76 26.34 16.69 1.85
CA ILE A 76 25.66 17.04 3.11
C ILE A 76 25.13 15.77 3.75
N LYS A 77 24.13 15.13 3.09
CA LYS A 77 23.45 13.90 3.47
C LYS A 77 22.80 13.29 2.22
N ASP A 78 22.21 12.12 2.34
CA ASP A 78 21.20 11.65 1.41
C ASP A 78 19.82 12.22 1.83
N ILE A 79 18.85 12.27 0.93
CA ILE A 79 17.51 12.81 1.23
C ILE A 79 16.46 11.72 1.04
N ILE A 80 15.58 11.60 2.02
CA ILE A 80 14.39 10.73 1.96
C ILE A 80 13.15 11.62 1.90
N LEU A 81 12.30 11.38 0.90
CA LEU A 81 11.02 12.02 0.71
C LEU A 81 9.91 10.99 0.92
N THR A 82 9.27 11.03 2.08
CA THR A 82 8.10 10.20 2.36
C THR A 82 6.84 11.02 2.06
N LEU A 83 6.22 10.72 0.91
CA LEU A 83 5.03 11.40 0.42
C LEU A 83 3.91 10.38 0.17
N PRO A 84 2.64 10.74 0.37
CA PRO A 84 1.52 9.83 0.12
C PRO A 84 1.38 9.49 -1.36
N TYR A 85 0.67 8.41 -1.65
CA TYR A 85 0.39 8.06 -3.03
C TYR A 85 -0.44 9.17 -3.73
N ARG A 86 -0.25 9.31 -5.05
CA ARG A 86 -0.89 10.37 -5.87
C ARG A 86 -0.60 11.81 -5.47
N SER A 87 0.43 12.05 -4.65
CA SER A 87 0.94 13.40 -4.35
C SER A 87 1.82 14.00 -5.44
N GLY A 88 1.97 13.34 -6.59
CA GLY A 88 2.82 13.82 -7.68
C GLY A 88 4.32 13.56 -7.51
N LYS A 89 4.73 12.71 -6.53
CA LYS A 89 6.12 12.43 -6.19
C LYS A 89 7.00 12.03 -7.40
N SER A 90 6.55 11.09 -8.22
CA SER A 90 7.30 10.67 -9.42
C SER A 90 7.44 11.80 -10.45
N THR A 91 6.39 12.63 -10.62
CA THR A 91 6.47 13.80 -11.52
C THR A 91 7.45 14.85 -11.01
N ILE A 92 7.53 15.09 -9.70
CA ILE A 92 8.57 15.96 -9.12
C ILE A 92 9.96 15.44 -9.49
N LEU A 93 10.20 14.12 -9.31
CA LEU A 93 11.51 13.53 -9.63
C LEU A 93 11.81 13.54 -11.14
N GLU A 94 10.81 13.34 -11.99
CA GLU A 94 10.96 13.45 -13.45
C GLU A 94 11.36 14.87 -13.87
N CYS A 95 10.65 15.88 -13.35
CA CYS A 95 11.00 17.28 -13.58
C CYS A 95 12.37 17.62 -12.98
N TYR A 96 12.71 17.08 -11.81
CA TYR A 96 14.01 17.30 -11.17
C TYR A 96 15.17 16.80 -12.04
N LYS A 97 15.07 15.58 -12.54
CA LYS A 97 16.08 15.02 -13.45
C LYS A 97 16.26 15.85 -14.71
N ALA A 98 15.16 16.31 -15.33
CA ALA A 98 15.25 17.19 -16.49
C ALA A 98 15.84 18.56 -16.15
N TRP A 99 15.49 19.13 -14.99
CA TRP A 99 16.02 20.41 -14.50
C TRP A 99 17.52 20.34 -14.22
N LEU A 100 18.03 19.25 -13.71
CA LEU A 100 19.47 19.07 -13.46
C LEU A 100 20.30 19.27 -14.72
N TRP A 101 19.84 18.81 -15.88
CA TRP A 101 20.55 19.03 -17.14
C TRP A 101 20.42 20.46 -17.69
N THR A 102 19.52 21.27 -17.19
CA THR A 102 19.54 22.72 -17.45
C THR A 102 20.65 23.43 -16.65
N ARG A 103 21.08 22.81 -15.53
CA ARG A 103 22.12 23.35 -14.62
C ARG A 103 23.51 22.84 -14.96
N SER A 104 23.63 21.57 -15.33
CA SER A 104 24.89 20.95 -15.72
C SER A 104 24.62 19.72 -16.60
N LEU A 105 25.20 19.73 -17.79
CA LEU A 105 25.14 18.57 -18.71
C LEU A 105 26.13 17.45 -18.35
N ASN A 106 26.86 17.55 -17.24
CA ASN A 106 27.83 16.55 -16.79
C ASN A 106 27.31 15.70 -15.62
N ILE A 107 26.01 15.74 -15.33
CA ILE A 107 25.41 14.98 -14.22
C ILE A 107 24.88 13.65 -14.73
N ASP A 108 25.52 12.57 -14.31
CA ASP A 108 25.04 11.20 -14.50
C ASP A 108 23.92 10.88 -13.51
N ILE A 109 22.83 10.31 -13.99
CA ILE A 109 21.65 9.99 -13.19
C ILE A 109 21.28 8.53 -13.33
N LEU A 110 21.23 7.80 -12.22
CA LEU A 110 20.72 6.44 -12.14
C LEU A 110 19.33 6.43 -11.50
N SER A 111 18.31 6.16 -12.31
CA SER A 111 16.92 6.04 -11.86
C SER A 111 16.62 4.59 -11.48
N ILE A 112 16.09 4.39 -10.27
CA ILE A 112 15.81 3.05 -9.71
C ILE A 112 14.36 3.04 -9.23
N SER A 113 13.61 1.98 -9.58
CA SER A 113 12.25 1.75 -9.07
C SER A 113 12.09 0.26 -8.72
N ALA A 114 10.98 -0.12 -8.09
CA ALA A 114 10.70 -1.52 -7.73
C ALA A 114 10.89 -2.46 -8.93
N THR A 115 10.43 -2.06 -10.11
CA THR A 115 10.54 -2.85 -11.35
C THR A 115 11.19 -2.05 -12.49
N SER A 116 11.81 -2.76 -13.44
CA SER A 116 12.38 -2.13 -14.63
C SER A 116 11.34 -1.37 -15.49
N PRO A 117 10.12 -1.88 -15.72
CA PRO A 117 9.09 -1.13 -16.45
C PRO A 117 8.76 0.22 -15.83
N LEU A 118 8.69 0.32 -14.50
CA LEU A 118 8.44 1.58 -13.79
C LEU A 118 9.59 2.58 -13.98
N ALA A 119 10.83 2.13 -13.79
CA ALA A 119 12.01 2.97 -14.00
C ALA A 119 12.12 3.45 -15.47
N LEU A 120 11.85 2.57 -16.42
CA LEU A 120 11.82 2.90 -17.85
C LEU A 120 10.73 3.92 -18.20
N LYS A 121 9.54 3.81 -17.59
CA LYS A 121 8.45 4.78 -17.76
C LYS A 121 8.89 6.16 -17.27
N SER A 122 9.50 6.24 -16.08
CA SER A 122 10.02 7.50 -15.53
C SER A 122 11.06 8.12 -16.47
N ASN A 123 12.05 7.36 -16.96
CA ASN A 123 13.04 7.88 -17.89
C ASN A 123 12.44 8.33 -19.23
N ARG A 124 11.43 7.63 -19.77
CA ARG A 124 10.70 8.09 -20.96
C ARG A 124 9.99 9.43 -20.73
N ASN A 125 9.43 9.64 -19.55
CA ASN A 125 8.80 10.90 -19.20
C ASN A 125 9.84 12.03 -19.11
N VAL A 126 11.01 11.78 -18.52
CA VAL A 126 12.11 12.75 -18.51
C VAL A 126 12.55 13.10 -19.93
N LYS A 127 12.72 12.08 -20.79
CA LYS A 127 13.05 12.29 -22.22
C LYS A 127 12.00 13.15 -22.91
N ARG A 128 10.69 12.88 -22.71
CA ARG A 128 9.59 13.68 -23.25
C ARG A 128 9.64 15.13 -22.76
N ILE A 129 10.02 15.38 -21.49
CA ILE A 129 10.20 16.75 -20.97
C ILE A 129 11.32 17.46 -21.76
N ILE A 130 12.47 16.81 -21.89
CA ILE A 130 13.65 17.40 -22.58
C ILE A 130 13.36 17.60 -24.07
N GLU A 131 12.67 16.69 -24.74
CA GLU A 131 12.31 16.80 -26.16
C GLU A 131 11.13 17.75 -26.43
N SER A 132 10.44 18.25 -25.40
CA SER A 132 9.30 19.16 -25.58
C SER A 132 9.72 20.49 -26.20
N GLU A 133 8.86 21.08 -27.02
CA GLU A 133 9.07 22.41 -27.58
C GLU A 133 9.33 23.45 -26.48
N TRP A 134 8.64 23.34 -25.35
CA TRP A 134 8.82 24.21 -24.21
C TRP A 134 10.26 24.16 -23.66
N TYR A 135 10.81 22.94 -23.48
CA TYR A 135 12.19 22.79 -22.98
C TYR A 135 13.20 23.22 -24.04
N GLN A 136 13.04 22.75 -25.28
CA GLN A 136 13.98 23.02 -26.38
C GLN A 136 14.03 24.50 -26.78
N SER A 137 12.96 25.26 -26.56
CA SER A 137 12.97 26.71 -26.80
C SER A 137 13.92 27.48 -25.89
N MET A 138 14.28 26.91 -24.74
CA MET A 138 15.14 27.54 -23.73
C MET A 138 16.52 26.87 -23.61
N TRP A 139 16.57 25.54 -23.74
CA TRP A 139 17.79 24.74 -23.58
C TRP A 139 17.93 23.78 -24.76
N SER A 140 18.82 24.03 -25.67
CA SER A 140 19.02 23.21 -26.87
C SER A 140 19.73 21.88 -26.56
N THR A 141 19.36 21.20 -25.46
CA THR A 141 19.97 19.92 -25.04
C THR A 141 19.71 18.84 -26.09
N LYS A 142 20.76 18.22 -26.60
CA LYS A 142 20.70 17.14 -27.59
C LYS A 142 21.06 15.81 -26.94
N PHE A 143 20.48 14.74 -27.49
CA PHE A 143 20.87 13.38 -27.14
C PHE A 143 21.97 12.88 -28.09
N ALA A 144 22.88 12.06 -27.57
CA ALA A 144 23.92 11.42 -28.39
C ALA A 144 23.29 10.54 -29.47
N LYS A 145 23.87 10.59 -30.71
CA LYS A 145 23.26 10.02 -31.91
C LYS A 145 23.04 8.51 -31.89
N ASP A 146 23.86 7.76 -31.17
CA ASP A 146 23.92 6.30 -31.21
C ASP A 146 23.15 5.57 -30.10
N GLN A 147 22.41 6.32 -29.25
CA GLN A 147 21.77 5.73 -28.07
C GLN A 147 20.23 5.90 -28.12
N LYS A 148 19.59 5.00 -28.87
CA LYS A 148 18.12 4.90 -28.93
C LYS A 148 17.54 3.87 -27.94
N ALA A 149 18.33 3.35 -27.00
CA ALA A 149 17.85 2.36 -26.04
C ALA A 149 16.77 2.96 -25.13
N LYS A 150 15.66 2.26 -24.97
CA LYS A 150 14.49 2.73 -24.18
C LYS A 150 14.79 3.02 -22.72
N GLY A 151 15.89 2.50 -22.17
CA GLY A 151 16.22 2.57 -20.74
C GLY A 151 17.46 3.37 -20.37
N SER A 152 18.29 3.72 -21.37
CA SER A 152 19.53 4.47 -21.15
C SER A 152 19.77 5.38 -22.35
N TYR A 153 20.09 6.63 -22.06
CA TYR A 153 20.46 7.61 -23.08
C TYR A 153 21.45 8.61 -22.49
N ASN A 154 22.32 9.13 -23.35
CA ASN A 154 23.28 10.15 -23.00
C ASN A 154 22.91 11.47 -23.66
N ASN A 155 23.29 12.57 -23.04
CA ASN A 155 23.26 13.87 -23.67
C ASN A 155 24.53 14.12 -24.50
N GLU A 156 24.62 15.26 -25.13
CA GLU A 156 25.74 15.69 -25.99
C GLU A 156 27.09 15.77 -25.26
N ASN A 157 27.10 15.87 -23.92
CA ASN A 157 28.31 15.83 -23.10
C ASN A 157 28.62 14.42 -22.56
N ASN A 158 27.96 13.40 -23.06
CA ASN A 158 28.06 12.00 -22.64
C ASN A 158 27.58 11.69 -21.21
N ALA A 159 26.98 12.65 -20.50
CA ALA A 159 26.33 12.33 -19.22
C ALA A 159 25.11 11.43 -19.44
N SER A 160 25.00 10.43 -18.61
CA SER A 160 24.06 9.33 -18.75
C SER A 160 22.79 9.51 -17.90
N MET A 161 21.66 9.05 -18.44
CA MET A 161 20.43 8.84 -17.69
C MET A 161 20.00 7.39 -17.85
N ILE A 162 20.23 6.59 -16.83
CA ILE A 162 20.03 5.14 -16.83
C ILE A 162 18.85 4.78 -15.94
N ALA A 163 18.00 3.84 -16.40
CA ALA A 163 16.87 3.31 -15.61
C ALA A 163 17.01 1.81 -15.37
N ILE A 164 16.85 1.40 -14.13
CA ILE A 164 16.87 -0.01 -13.73
C ILE A 164 15.79 -0.32 -12.68
N GLY A 165 15.31 -1.56 -12.66
CA GLY A 165 14.58 -2.08 -11.51
C GLY A 165 15.54 -2.41 -10.36
N VAL A 166 15.07 -2.32 -9.13
CA VAL A 166 15.89 -2.59 -7.93
C VAL A 166 16.56 -3.96 -7.97
N LYS A 167 15.92 -4.97 -8.57
CA LYS A 167 16.46 -6.33 -8.73
C LYS A 167 17.39 -6.51 -9.95
N SER A 168 17.49 -5.51 -10.81
CA SER A 168 18.30 -5.59 -12.06
C SER A 168 19.79 -5.41 -11.80
N SER A 169 20.65 -5.84 -12.73
CA SER A 169 22.09 -5.59 -12.63
C SER A 169 22.39 -4.10 -12.66
N ALA A 170 23.15 -3.63 -11.66
CA ALA A 170 23.69 -2.27 -11.59
C ALA A 170 25.21 -2.24 -11.81
N VAL A 171 25.81 -3.36 -12.17
CA VAL A 171 27.26 -3.44 -12.44
C VAL A 171 27.61 -2.54 -13.64
N GLY A 172 28.63 -1.71 -13.47
CA GLY A 172 29.08 -0.76 -14.49
C GLY A 172 28.11 0.42 -14.72
N LYS A 173 27.20 0.71 -13.79
CA LYS A 173 26.25 1.81 -13.86
C LYS A 173 26.42 2.72 -12.67
N ASP A 174 27.40 3.59 -12.74
CA ASP A 174 27.68 4.58 -11.70
C ASP A 174 27.01 5.92 -12.08
N ALA A 175 26.76 6.77 -11.09
CA ALA A 175 26.13 8.05 -11.30
C ALA A 175 26.49 9.09 -10.23
N SER A 176 26.30 10.37 -10.57
CA SER A 176 26.42 11.48 -9.64
C SER A 176 25.22 11.55 -8.68
N LEU A 177 24.05 11.14 -9.19
CA LEU A 177 22.77 11.08 -8.47
C LEU A 177 22.12 9.69 -8.64
N LEU A 178 21.84 9.03 -7.52
CA LEU A 178 20.90 7.91 -7.48
C LEU A 178 19.50 8.44 -7.12
N CYS A 179 18.57 8.28 -8.04
CA CYS A 179 17.17 8.66 -7.84
C CYS A 179 16.33 7.39 -7.68
N ILE A 180 15.94 7.06 -6.45
CA ILE A 180 15.21 5.85 -6.08
C ILE A 180 13.75 6.22 -5.84
N ASP A 181 12.85 5.76 -6.72
CA ASP A 181 11.42 6.07 -6.68
C ASP A 181 10.60 4.80 -6.44
N ASP A 182 9.88 4.75 -5.32
CA ASP A 182 9.06 3.62 -4.86
C ASP A 182 9.79 2.27 -5.03
N PRO A 183 10.90 2.02 -4.30
CA PRO A 183 11.69 0.79 -4.44
C PRO A 183 10.98 -0.45 -3.92
N ASN A 184 10.01 -0.28 -3.03
CA ASN A 184 9.17 -1.34 -2.49
C ASN A 184 7.78 -1.27 -3.13
N GLU A 185 7.31 -2.39 -3.68
CA GLU A 185 5.92 -2.48 -4.14
C GLU A 185 4.96 -2.44 -2.95
N PRO A 186 3.83 -1.69 -3.03
CA PRO A 186 2.75 -1.85 -2.07
C PRO A 186 2.37 -3.33 -2.04
N GLN A 187 2.12 -3.87 -0.86
CA GLN A 187 1.93 -5.32 -0.67
C GLN A 187 0.95 -5.89 -1.70
N SER A 188 1.48 -6.53 -2.72
CA SER A 188 0.74 -7.52 -3.49
C SER A 188 0.50 -8.73 -2.58
N LYS A 189 -0.50 -9.55 -2.91
CA LYS A 189 -0.92 -10.74 -2.14
C LYS A 189 0.21 -11.69 -1.70
N ASN A 190 1.45 -11.46 -2.14
CA ASN A 190 2.64 -12.30 -1.92
C ASN A 190 3.85 -11.54 -1.35
N ALA A 191 3.71 -10.31 -0.85
CA ALA A 191 4.84 -9.59 -0.24
C ALA A 191 5.14 -10.20 1.14
N THR A 192 6.10 -11.09 1.17
CA THR A 192 6.71 -11.65 2.38
C THR A 192 7.78 -10.70 2.92
N LYS A 193 8.16 -10.82 4.21
CA LYS A 193 9.35 -10.15 4.80
C LYS A 193 10.57 -10.26 3.88
N THR A 194 10.74 -11.38 3.20
CA THR A 194 11.77 -11.65 2.20
C THR A 194 11.80 -10.60 1.07
N ALA A 195 10.65 -10.05 0.66
CA ALA A 195 10.62 -9.04 -0.40
C ALA A 195 11.28 -7.72 0.04
N PHE A 196 11.05 -7.29 1.28
CA PHE A 196 11.69 -6.10 1.85
C PHE A 196 13.18 -6.32 2.10
N THR A 197 13.53 -7.47 2.69
CA THR A 197 14.94 -7.88 2.90
C THR A 197 15.72 -7.88 1.59
N ASN A 198 15.17 -8.43 0.52
CA ASN A 198 15.81 -8.42 -0.80
C ASN A 198 16.08 -7.01 -1.34
N VAL A 199 15.18 -6.05 -1.11
CA VAL A 199 15.40 -4.65 -1.51
C VAL A 199 16.48 -4.00 -0.67
N ILE A 200 16.49 -4.25 0.63
CA ILE A 200 17.49 -3.76 1.58
C ILE A 200 18.88 -4.31 1.24
N ASP A 201 18.99 -5.62 1.05
CA ASP A 201 20.27 -6.27 0.69
C ASP A 201 20.77 -5.72 -0.65
N ARG A 202 19.88 -5.56 -1.61
CA ARG A 202 20.24 -4.98 -2.91
C ARG A 202 20.72 -3.53 -2.79
N PHE A 203 20.05 -2.73 -1.96
CA PHE A 203 20.49 -1.36 -1.67
C PHE A 203 21.88 -1.36 -1.01
N ARG A 204 22.06 -2.15 0.04
CA ARG A 204 23.29 -2.20 0.83
C ARG A 204 24.48 -2.72 0.03
N ASP A 205 24.30 -3.86 -0.64
CA ASP A 205 25.41 -4.61 -1.22
C ASP A 205 25.77 -4.14 -2.64
N VAL A 206 24.83 -3.47 -3.33
CA VAL A 206 25.03 -3.09 -4.74
C VAL A 206 24.79 -1.60 -5.00
N LEU A 207 23.62 -1.07 -4.66
CA LEU A 207 23.24 0.29 -5.05
C LEU A 207 24.01 1.34 -4.26
N TYR A 208 24.35 1.04 -3.01
CA TYR A 208 25.08 1.97 -2.14
C TYR A 208 26.43 2.41 -2.73
N SER A 209 27.12 1.52 -3.44
CA SER A 209 28.42 1.77 -4.05
C SER A 209 28.35 2.44 -5.44
N ARG A 210 27.17 2.78 -5.96
CA ARG A 210 26.99 3.31 -7.33
C ARG A 210 27.17 4.82 -7.48
N LEU A 211 27.58 5.54 -6.45
CA LEU A 211 27.98 6.92 -6.61
C LEU A 211 29.40 6.99 -7.17
N ASN A 212 29.58 7.60 -8.34
CA ASN A 212 30.89 7.82 -8.96
C ASN A 212 31.78 8.74 -8.11
N GLU A 213 31.18 9.67 -7.37
CA GLU A 213 31.86 10.54 -6.40
C GLU A 213 31.23 10.39 -5.00
N PRO A 214 31.62 9.39 -4.18
CA PRO A 214 30.96 9.13 -2.89
C PRO A 214 30.99 10.30 -1.90
N THR A 215 31.99 11.18 -2.01
CA THR A 215 32.17 12.35 -1.14
C THR A 215 31.37 13.58 -1.56
N ARG A 216 30.76 13.57 -2.76
CA ARG A 216 29.98 14.69 -3.33
C ARG A 216 28.60 14.23 -3.80
N GLY A 217 28.54 13.12 -4.52
CA GLY A 217 27.29 12.54 -5.03
C GLY A 217 26.29 12.26 -3.92
N TYR A 218 25.01 12.20 -4.25
CA TYR A 218 23.94 12.02 -3.27
C TYR A 218 22.83 11.11 -3.79
N ARG A 219 21.99 10.65 -2.85
CA ARG A 219 20.83 9.81 -3.15
C ARG A 219 19.55 10.56 -2.79
N VAL A 220 18.59 10.49 -3.69
CA VAL A 220 17.21 10.90 -3.45
C VAL A 220 16.35 9.65 -3.41
N ILE A 221 15.79 9.35 -2.25
CA ILE A 221 14.93 8.20 -2.02
C ILE A 221 13.52 8.74 -1.79
N CYS A 222 12.62 8.53 -2.74
CA CYS A 222 11.25 9.00 -2.67
C CYS A 222 10.30 7.81 -2.66
N GLN A 223 9.53 7.67 -1.59
CA GLN A 223 8.54 6.59 -1.54
C GLN A 223 7.35 6.94 -0.65
N GLN A 224 6.23 6.28 -0.89
CA GLN A 224 5.22 6.08 0.15
C GLN A 224 5.70 4.96 1.09
N ARG A 225 5.40 5.04 2.38
CA ARG A 225 5.67 3.94 3.27
C ARG A 225 4.74 2.78 2.92
N VAL A 226 5.23 1.57 3.03
CA VAL A 226 4.46 0.35 2.77
C VAL A 226 4.54 -0.64 3.94
N ASP A 227 5.62 -0.57 4.70
CA ASP A 227 5.86 -1.39 5.88
C ASP A 227 6.85 -0.70 6.83
N ALA A 228 6.94 -1.15 8.09
CA ALA A 228 7.94 -0.67 9.04
C ALA A 228 9.36 -1.04 8.60
N GLU A 229 9.52 -2.21 7.98
CA GLU A 229 10.77 -2.77 7.49
C GLU A 229 11.03 -2.49 6.00
N ASP A 230 10.31 -1.53 5.38
CA ASP A 230 10.64 -1.09 4.03
C ASP A 230 12.02 -0.38 3.98
N LEU A 231 12.53 -0.08 2.78
CA LEU A 231 13.85 0.52 2.62
C LEU A 231 14.02 1.79 3.45
N THR A 232 13.03 2.68 3.46
CA THR A 232 13.06 3.90 4.29
C THR A 232 13.12 3.56 5.79
N GLY A 233 12.31 2.62 6.27
CA GLY A 233 12.33 2.19 7.66
C GLY A 233 13.69 1.64 8.08
N TRP A 234 14.29 0.79 7.24
CA TRP A 234 15.63 0.25 7.49
C TRP A 234 16.70 1.36 7.53
N ILE A 235 16.68 2.30 6.57
CA ILE A 235 17.65 3.42 6.55
C ILE A 235 17.49 4.30 7.79
N LEU A 236 16.26 4.66 8.17
CA LEU A 236 16.03 5.51 9.33
C LEU A 236 16.47 4.84 10.63
N LYS A 237 16.27 3.53 10.76
CA LYS A 237 16.67 2.74 11.93
C LYS A 237 18.19 2.61 12.05
N ASN A 238 18.88 2.37 10.94
CA ASN A 238 20.31 2.02 10.96
C ASN A 238 21.24 3.18 10.58
N HIS A 239 20.74 4.16 9.81
CA HIS A 239 21.52 5.24 9.21
C HIS A 239 20.83 6.63 9.31
N GLY A 240 19.88 6.81 10.23
CA GLY A 240 19.10 8.04 10.36
C GLY A 240 19.92 9.33 10.47
N GLY A 241 21.12 9.27 11.05
CA GLY A 241 22.03 10.41 11.14
C GLY A 241 22.62 10.87 9.79
N THR A 242 22.65 9.99 8.78
CA THR A 242 23.27 10.26 7.46
C THR A 242 22.27 10.70 6.40
N VAL A 243 21.00 10.81 6.75
CA VAL A 243 19.91 11.19 5.84
C VAL A 243 19.14 12.40 6.38
N GLU A 244 18.62 13.21 5.47
CA GLU A 244 17.56 14.16 5.78
C GLU A 244 16.22 13.51 5.46
N ASN A 245 15.38 13.33 6.47
CA ASN A 245 14.06 12.72 6.31
C ASN A 245 12.96 13.79 6.27
N ILE A 246 12.31 13.92 5.13
CA ILE A 246 11.15 14.78 4.90
C ILE A 246 9.93 13.86 4.79
N CYS A 247 9.17 13.76 5.87
CA CYS A 247 7.97 12.94 5.96
C CYS A 247 6.73 13.85 6.02
N LEU A 248 5.88 13.74 5.01
CA LEU A 248 4.68 14.57 4.82
C LEU A 248 3.46 13.69 4.57
N PRO A 249 2.86 13.08 5.62
CA PRO A 249 1.61 12.32 5.50
C PRO A 249 0.43 13.19 5.07
N VAL A 250 -0.67 12.58 4.61
CA VAL A 250 -1.88 13.31 4.16
C VAL A 250 -2.48 14.20 5.23
N LYS A 251 -2.32 13.81 6.50
CA LYS A 251 -2.76 14.58 7.66
C LYS A 251 -1.66 14.61 8.72
N TRP A 252 -1.50 15.75 9.36
CA TRP A 252 -0.51 15.94 10.40
C TRP A 252 -0.62 14.90 11.52
N ASN A 253 0.49 14.24 11.83
CA ASN A 253 0.59 13.25 12.90
C ASN A 253 2.02 13.19 13.46
N LYS A 254 2.26 12.31 14.44
CA LYS A 254 3.56 12.15 15.10
C LYS A 254 4.71 11.68 14.19
N TYR A 255 4.43 11.16 13.01
CA TYR A 255 5.44 10.72 12.03
C TYR A 255 5.83 11.83 11.05
N ALA A 256 5.03 12.88 10.95
CA ALA A 256 5.38 14.05 10.13
C ALA A 256 6.64 14.71 10.66
N THR A 257 7.46 15.27 9.76
CA THR A 257 8.65 16.01 10.13
C THR A 257 8.24 17.24 10.97
N PRO A 258 8.64 17.34 12.26
CA PRO A 258 8.06 18.32 13.20
C PRO A 258 8.16 19.77 12.74
N SER A 259 9.26 20.17 12.11
CA SER A 259 9.49 21.54 11.62
C SER A 259 8.57 21.94 10.46
N LEU A 260 7.84 21.00 9.87
CA LEU A 260 7.03 21.21 8.65
C LEU A 260 5.54 21.37 8.92
N ARG A 261 5.12 21.60 10.17
CA ARG A 261 3.71 21.83 10.53
C ARG A 261 3.08 22.98 9.71
N HIS A 262 3.85 23.98 9.38
CA HIS A 262 3.42 25.14 8.60
C HIS A 262 3.02 24.84 7.15
N LEU A 263 3.35 23.65 6.63
CA LEU A 263 2.93 23.20 5.30
C LEU A 263 1.52 22.60 5.28
N TYR A 264 0.90 22.42 6.44
CA TYR A 264 -0.43 21.87 6.63
C TYR A 264 -1.43 22.98 6.96
N ASP A 265 -2.67 22.79 6.55
CA ASP A 265 -3.74 23.71 6.92
C ASP A 265 -4.08 23.67 8.43
N ALA A 266 -5.04 24.49 8.85
CA ALA A 266 -5.45 24.60 10.26
C ALA A 266 -5.98 23.28 10.82
N GLU A 267 -6.66 22.46 9.99
CA GLU A 267 -7.20 21.15 10.38
C GLU A 267 -6.18 20.00 10.19
N GLY A 268 -4.97 20.33 9.75
CA GLY A 268 -3.86 19.40 9.62
C GLY A 268 -3.81 18.64 8.30
N TYR A 269 -4.49 19.07 7.24
CA TYR A 269 -4.36 18.45 5.92
C TYR A 269 -3.16 19.02 5.14
N LEU A 270 -2.41 18.11 4.50
CA LEU A 270 -1.30 18.50 3.60
C LEU A 270 -1.82 19.08 2.28
N TRP A 271 -2.90 18.51 1.77
CA TRP A 271 -3.53 18.91 0.51
C TRP A 271 -5.01 18.51 0.52
N ARG A 272 -5.87 19.39 1.06
CA ARG A 272 -7.29 19.13 1.30
C ARG A 272 -8.09 18.87 0.02
N GLU A 273 -7.80 19.62 -1.05
CA GLU A 273 -8.52 19.46 -2.32
C GLU A 273 -8.27 18.12 -2.99
N ARG A 274 -7.18 17.45 -2.64
CA ARG A 274 -6.82 16.13 -3.15
C ARG A 274 -7.27 15.00 -2.22
N TYR A 275 -7.09 15.20 -0.92
CA TYR A 275 -7.38 14.21 0.12
C TYR A 275 -8.54 14.71 0.96
N THR A 276 -9.75 14.74 0.32
CA THR A 276 -10.96 15.17 1.03
C THR A 276 -11.33 14.21 2.15
N THR A 277 -12.14 14.65 3.10
CA THR A 277 -12.60 13.80 4.21
C THR A 277 -13.33 12.56 3.69
N GLU A 278 -14.16 12.75 2.65
CA GLU A 278 -14.93 11.69 2.00
C GLU A 278 -14.01 10.66 1.34
N TYR A 279 -13.00 11.13 0.59
CA TYR A 279 -12.02 10.26 -0.04
C TYR A 279 -11.17 9.48 0.97
N LEU A 280 -10.74 10.10 2.06
CA LEU A 280 -10.01 9.40 3.12
C LEU A 280 -10.87 8.34 3.78
N LYS A 281 -12.15 8.63 4.02
CA LYS A 281 -13.09 7.65 4.55
C LYS A 281 -13.31 6.48 3.57
N GLU A 282 -13.46 6.74 2.29
CA GLU A 282 -13.54 5.69 1.26
C GLU A 282 -12.29 4.80 1.27
N CYS A 283 -11.11 5.40 1.43
CA CYS A 283 -9.86 4.64 1.58
C CYS A 283 -9.86 3.77 2.85
N GLU A 284 -10.31 4.32 3.98
CA GLU A 284 -10.43 3.60 5.27
C GLU A 284 -11.43 2.44 5.18
N ASP A 285 -12.51 2.61 4.46
CA ASP A 285 -13.53 1.57 4.25
C ASP A 285 -13.08 0.46 3.26
N THR A 286 -12.13 0.77 2.36
CA THR A 286 -11.77 -0.11 1.23
C THR A 286 -10.40 -0.77 1.40
N MET A 287 -9.42 -0.03 1.90
CA MET A 287 -8.05 -0.50 2.05
C MET A 287 -7.87 -1.23 3.39
N THR A 288 -6.83 -2.07 3.48
CA THR A 288 -6.47 -2.63 4.79
C THR A 288 -5.97 -1.52 5.73
N PRO A 289 -6.22 -1.61 7.05
CA PRO A 289 -5.75 -0.60 8.00
C PRO A 289 -4.26 -0.32 7.93
N ASN A 290 -3.43 -1.35 7.70
CA ASN A 290 -1.99 -1.17 7.51
C ASN A 290 -1.66 -0.39 6.23
N ALA A 291 -2.38 -0.62 5.14
CA ALA A 291 -2.20 0.13 3.90
C ALA A 291 -2.60 1.61 4.07
N VAL A 292 -3.71 1.89 4.76
CA VAL A 292 -4.13 3.25 5.11
C VAL A 292 -3.08 3.92 5.99
N ALA A 293 -2.70 3.27 7.11
CA ALA A 293 -1.73 3.80 8.06
C ALA A 293 -0.38 4.09 7.40
N SER A 294 0.13 3.15 6.58
CA SER A 294 1.44 3.30 5.95
C SER A 294 1.41 4.27 4.77
N GLN A 295 0.52 4.07 3.80
CA GLN A 295 0.58 4.79 2.51
C GLN A 295 0.02 6.21 2.58
N LEU A 296 -0.97 6.46 3.47
CA LEU A 296 -1.56 7.78 3.65
C LEU A 296 -0.93 8.53 4.84
N TYR A 297 -0.82 7.85 5.98
CA TYR A 297 -0.41 8.49 7.22
C TYR A 297 1.08 8.32 7.56
N ALA A 298 1.86 7.68 6.67
CA ALA A 298 3.28 7.37 6.85
C ALA A 298 3.60 6.71 8.20
N SER A 299 2.62 6.03 8.75
CA SER A 299 2.62 5.32 10.04
C SER A 299 2.58 3.81 9.80
N PRO A 300 3.64 3.21 9.23
CA PRO A 300 3.71 1.77 9.17
C PRO A 300 3.89 1.31 10.61
N SER A 301 2.80 0.94 11.25
CA SER A 301 2.93 0.16 12.46
C SER A 301 3.64 -1.13 12.06
N ALA A 302 4.80 -1.38 12.65
CA ALA A 302 5.11 -2.75 12.94
C ALA A 302 3.94 -3.23 13.80
N ILE A 303 2.93 -3.81 13.15
CA ILE A 303 2.06 -4.72 13.84
C ILE A 303 3.00 -5.89 14.11
N GLU A 304 3.70 -5.83 15.26
CA GLU A 304 4.51 -6.91 15.74
C GLU A 304 3.59 -8.14 15.76
N GLY A 305 3.74 -8.99 14.74
CA GLY A 305 3.18 -10.33 14.70
C GLY A 305 1.65 -10.49 14.64
N SER A 306 0.86 -9.51 15.06
CA SER A 306 -0.59 -9.69 15.18
C SER A 306 -1.36 -9.21 13.93
N SER A 307 -1.99 -10.16 13.26
CA SER A 307 -2.90 -9.87 12.13
C SER A 307 -4.25 -9.30 12.59
N ILE A 308 -4.57 -9.36 13.89
CA ILE A 308 -5.85 -8.95 14.50
C ILE A 308 -5.60 -8.26 15.84
N MET A 309 -6.13 -7.04 16.02
CA MET A 309 -5.92 -6.25 17.24
C MET A 309 -7.07 -6.39 18.23
N LYS A 310 -6.77 -6.51 19.52
CA LYS A 310 -7.78 -6.55 20.62
C LYS A 310 -8.75 -5.36 20.59
N LEU A 311 -8.23 -4.18 20.24
CA LEU A 311 -9.01 -2.93 20.22
C LEU A 311 -10.08 -2.88 19.10
N TRP A 312 -10.05 -3.80 18.14
CA TRP A 312 -11.06 -3.89 17.07
C TRP A 312 -12.37 -4.56 17.54
N PHE A 313 -12.37 -5.16 18.73
CA PHE A 313 -13.54 -5.84 19.29
C PHE A 313 -14.24 -4.97 20.33
N ASP A 314 -15.38 -4.40 19.96
CA ASP A 314 -16.30 -3.82 20.92
C ASP A 314 -16.93 -4.93 21.78
N THR A 315 -17.35 -4.58 23.00
CA THR A 315 -18.05 -5.50 23.89
C THR A 315 -19.35 -4.86 24.36
N ILE A 316 -20.45 -5.62 24.31
CA ILE A 316 -21.76 -5.19 24.83
C ILE A 316 -22.22 -6.14 25.94
N LEU A 317 -23.04 -5.63 26.85
CA LEU A 317 -23.66 -6.44 27.90
C LEU A 317 -24.67 -7.44 27.29
N ASP A 318 -24.78 -8.63 27.87
CA ASP A 318 -25.80 -9.62 27.47
C ASP A 318 -27.22 -9.06 27.53
N SER A 319 -27.50 -8.22 28.55
CA SER A 319 -28.79 -7.51 28.68
C SER A 319 -29.07 -6.53 27.53
N GLN A 320 -28.04 -5.89 26.97
CA GLN A 320 -28.16 -5.01 25.81
C GLN A 320 -28.38 -5.83 24.54
N PHE A 321 -27.66 -6.94 24.40
CA PHE A 321 -27.83 -7.85 23.26
C PHE A 321 -29.26 -8.41 23.21
N LYS A 322 -29.81 -8.90 24.32
CA LYS A 322 -31.18 -9.45 24.41
C LYS A 322 -32.27 -8.47 23.98
N ARG A 323 -32.04 -7.16 24.10
CA ARG A 323 -32.99 -6.13 23.62
C ARG A 323 -33.01 -5.98 22.10
N LEU A 324 -32.02 -6.50 21.38
CA LEU A 324 -32.00 -6.42 19.91
C LEU A 324 -33.00 -7.36 19.25
N GLY A 325 -33.52 -8.36 19.96
CA GLY A 325 -34.53 -9.32 19.49
C GLY A 325 -33.98 -10.70 19.18
N ALA A 326 -34.79 -11.52 18.50
CA ALA A 326 -34.41 -12.89 18.11
C ALA A 326 -33.87 -12.91 16.67
N PHE A 327 -32.72 -13.52 16.47
CA PHE A 327 -32.02 -13.56 15.18
C PHE A 327 -31.60 -14.98 14.82
N LYS A 328 -31.27 -15.21 13.54
CA LYS A 328 -30.70 -16.47 13.05
C LYS A 328 -29.28 -16.65 13.63
N THR A 329 -29.08 -17.70 14.41
CA THR A 329 -27.80 -18.04 15.03
C THR A 329 -27.02 -19.04 14.20
N PHE A 330 -25.71 -18.87 14.16
CA PHE A 330 -24.73 -19.64 13.42
C PHE A 330 -23.70 -20.24 14.39
N LEU A 331 -23.23 -21.44 14.09
CA LEU A 331 -22.11 -22.08 14.75
C LEU A 331 -21.01 -22.36 13.72
N PHE A 332 -19.81 -21.86 13.97
CA PHE A 332 -18.61 -22.21 13.22
C PHE A 332 -17.78 -23.17 14.04
N VAL A 333 -17.28 -24.24 13.42
CA VAL A 333 -16.50 -25.28 14.09
C VAL A 333 -15.22 -25.53 13.30
N ASP A 334 -14.07 -25.46 13.96
CA ASP A 334 -12.75 -25.82 13.42
C ASP A 334 -11.95 -26.60 14.48
N GLY A 335 -11.22 -27.66 14.06
CA GLY A 335 -10.37 -28.41 14.99
C GLY A 335 -10.04 -29.84 14.56
N ALA A 336 -9.30 -30.54 15.41
CA ALA A 336 -8.80 -31.90 15.18
C ALA A 336 -9.75 -33.02 15.59
N TYR A 337 -10.77 -32.74 16.41
CA TYR A 337 -11.75 -33.71 16.93
C TYR A 337 -11.11 -34.88 17.69
N THR A 338 -10.21 -34.63 18.61
CA THR A 338 -9.48 -35.61 19.42
C THR A 338 -9.25 -35.10 20.83
N SER A 339 -9.16 -36.00 21.80
CA SER A 339 -8.85 -35.70 23.21
C SER A 339 -7.35 -35.55 23.50
N ASP A 340 -6.47 -35.86 22.56
CA ASP A 340 -5.01 -35.81 22.75
C ASP A 340 -4.49 -34.37 22.79
N LYS A 341 -4.39 -33.82 24.00
CA LYS A 341 -3.92 -32.46 24.29
C LYS A 341 -2.42 -32.23 24.00
N MET A 342 -1.63 -33.31 23.94
CA MET A 342 -0.18 -33.18 23.75
C MET A 342 0.24 -33.03 22.28
N ASN A 343 -0.51 -33.65 21.37
CA ASN A 343 -0.11 -33.80 19.98
C ASN A 343 -1.07 -33.11 18.99
N ASN A 344 -2.23 -32.62 19.45
CA ASN A 344 -3.25 -32.08 18.55
C ASN A 344 -3.82 -30.75 19.04
N ASP A 345 -4.26 -29.95 18.08
CA ASP A 345 -4.98 -28.70 18.34
C ASP A 345 -6.39 -29.00 18.91
N PRO A 346 -6.91 -28.12 19.78
CA PRO A 346 -8.27 -28.22 20.28
C PRO A 346 -9.31 -28.00 19.18
N THR A 347 -10.57 -28.33 19.45
CA THR A 347 -11.70 -27.93 18.61
C THR A 347 -12.26 -26.62 19.14
N ALA A 348 -12.41 -25.62 18.25
CA ALA A 348 -13.05 -24.34 18.54
C ALA A 348 -14.51 -24.34 18.08
N TYR A 349 -15.39 -23.80 18.91
CA TYR A 349 -16.82 -23.63 18.67
C TYR A 349 -17.13 -22.13 18.83
N TYR A 350 -17.56 -21.49 17.76
CA TYR A 350 -17.81 -20.05 17.70
C TYR A 350 -19.28 -19.80 17.33
N VAL A 351 -20.04 -19.31 18.32
CA VAL A 351 -21.47 -19.05 18.19
C VAL A 351 -21.70 -17.58 17.92
N CYS A 352 -22.38 -17.24 16.84
CA CYS A 352 -22.64 -15.84 16.50
C CYS A 352 -23.98 -15.62 15.78
N THR A 353 -24.36 -14.35 15.66
CA THR A 353 -25.51 -13.91 14.83
C THR A 353 -25.13 -12.69 14.00
N LEU A 354 -25.88 -12.45 12.93
CA LEU A 354 -25.69 -11.30 12.03
C LEU A 354 -26.87 -10.34 12.16
N ILE A 355 -26.61 -9.08 12.59
CA ILE A 355 -27.59 -8.02 12.72
C ILE A 355 -27.05 -6.75 12.04
N ASN A 356 -27.77 -6.19 11.09
CA ASN A 356 -27.42 -4.91 10.44
C ASN A 356 -25.95 -4.84 9.96
N LYS A 357 -25.47 -5.89 9.29
CA LYS A 357 -24.08 -6.02 8.80
C LYS A 357 -23.00 -6.08 9.90
N ARG A 358 -23.38 -6.39 11.13
CA ARG A 358 -22.46 -6.63 12.24
C ARG A 358 -22.64 -8.05 12.78
N ILE A 359 -21.54 -8.72 13.07
CA ILE A 359 -21.51 -10.04 13.70
C ILE A 359 -21.49 -9.82 15.22
N TYR A 360 -22.45 -10.39 15.92
CA TYR A 360 -22.45 -10.44 17.38
C TYR A 360 -22.04 -11.83 17.80
N VAL A 361 -20.90 -11.95 18.50
CA VAL A 361 -20.37 -13.21 19.00
C VAL A 361 -21.00 -13.47 20.35
N LEU A 362 -21.69 -14.59 20.49
CA LEU A 362 -22.45 -14.95 21.68
C LEU A 362 -21.65 -15.82 22.65
N ASP A 363 -20.84 -16.72 22.08
CA ASP A 363 -19.99 -17.62 22.85
C ASP A 363 -18.82 -18.12 21.99
N VAL A 364 -17.67 -18.35 22.60
CA VAL A 364 -16.52 -19.02 22.00
C VAL A 364 -15.96 -20.02 22.98
N ILE A 365 -15.95 -21.28 22.59
CA ILE A 365 -15.52 -22.41 23.40
C ILE A 365 -14.38 -23.11 22.69
N GLN A 366 -13.40 -23.58 23.44
CA GLN A 366 -12.29 -24.37 22.94
C GLN A 366 -12.10 -25.58 23.84
N ASP A 367 -12.16 -26.79 23.30
CA ASP A 367 -12.00 -28.02 24.06
C ASP A 367 -11.39 -29.14 23.23
N TRP A 368 -10.86 -30.16 23.92
CA TRP A 368 -10.32 -31.40 23.36
C TRP A 368 -11.32 -32.53 23.61
N LEU A 369 -12.28 -32.69 22.72
CA LEU A 369 -13.31 -33.72 22.81
C LEU A 369 -13.05 -34.84 21.82
N GLU A 370 -13.31 -36.06 22.22
CA GLU A 370 -13.37 -37.22 21.34
C GLU A 370 -14.51 -37.09 20.32
N TRP A 371 -14.43 -37.86 19.23
CA TRP A 371 -15.35 -37.76 18.12
C TRP A 371 -16.82 -37.77 18.55
N ASN A 372 -17.24 -38.77 19.37
CA ASN A 372 -18.64 -38.90 19.80
C ASN A 372 -19.05 -37.73 20.70
N ASP A 373 -18.17 -37.30 21.62
CA ASP A 373 -18.43 -36.18 22.52
C ASP A 373 -18.54 -34.86 21.76
N ASN A 374 -17.76 -34.69 20.70
CA ASN A 374 -17.89 -33.55 19.78
C ASN A 374 -19.28 -33.50 19.12
N VAL A 375 -19.79 -34.64 18.63
CA VAL A 375 -21.12 -34.70 18.00
C VAL A 375 -22.20 -34.33 19.00
N GLU A 376 -22.15 -34.86 20.22
CA GLU A 376 -23.13 -34.56 21.27
C GLU A 376 -23.02 -33.11 21.71
N PHE A 377 -21.81 -32.59 21.90
CA PHE A 377 -21.59 -31.18 22.28
C PHE A 377 -22.13 -30.20 21.25
N ILE A 378 -21.96 -30.47 19.97
CA ILE A 378 -22.56 -29.66 18.89
C ILE A 378 -24.09 -29.69 19.00
N LYS A 379 -24.71 -30.82 19.32
CA LYS A 379 -26.16 -30.91 19.54
C LYS A 379 -26.63 -30.09 20.72
N GLU A 380 -25.88 -30.11 21.83
CA GLU A 380 -26.15 -29.29 22.99
C GLU A 380 -26.09 -27.79 22.64
N LEU A 381 -25.08 -27.36 21.90
CA LEU A 381 -24.95 -25.97 21.45
C LEU A 381 -26.11 -25.58 20.52
N ILE A 382 -26.54 -26.47 19.62
CA ILE A 382 -27.68 -26.25 18.73
C ILE A 382 -28.94 -25.98 19.54
N LEU A 383 -29.19 -26.75 20.58
CA LEU A 383 -30.34 -26.58 21.46
C LEU A 383 -30.21 -25.31 22.30
N LYS A 384 -29.05 -25.09 22.96
CA LYS A 384 -28.80 -23.96 23.85
C LYS A 384 -28.96 -22.60 23.15
N TYR A 385 -28.43 -22.46 21.94
CA TYR A 385 -28.43 -21.20 21.19
C TYR A 385 -29.45 -21.15 20.05
N SER A 386 -30.31 -22.16 19.91
CA SER A 386 -31.28 -22.28 18.82
C SER A 386 -30.63 -22.13 17.44
N ILE A 387 -29.46 -22.77 17.24
CA ILE A 387 -28.64 -22.63 16.03
C ILE A 387 -29.40 -23.16 14.81
N LYS A 388 -29.43 -22.38 13.75
CA LYS A 388 -30.10 -22.70 12.50
C LYS A 388 -29.15 -23.20 11.42
N GLU A 389 -27.85 -22.92 11.57
CA GLU A 389 -26.85 -23.27 10.56
C GLU A 389 -25.50 -23.52 11.25
N VAL A 390 -24.92 -24.69 10.97
CA VAL A 390 -23.59 -25.10 11.44
C VAL A 390 -22.63 -25.08 10.25
N ILE A 391 -21.50 -24.42 10.39
CA ILE A 391 -20.49 -24.23 9.36
C ILE A 391 -19.20 -24.90 9.79
N ILE A 392 -18.68 -25.85 8.98
CA ILE A 392 -17.53 -26.68 9.30
C ILE A 392 -16.53 -26.64 8.14
N GLU A 393 -15.23 -26.52 8.42
CA GLU A 393 -14.19 -26.58 7.39
C GLU A 393 -14.12 -28.02 6.80
N LYS A 394 -14.11 -28.13 5.47
CA LYS A 394 -13.99 -29.42 4.74
C LYS A 394 -12.53 -29.90 4.70
N LYS A 395 -11.91 -30.15 5.83
CA LYS A 395 -10.69 -30.95 5.95
C LYS A 395 -11.05 -32.40 6.30
N ALA A 396 -10.08 -33.32 6.27
CA ALA A 396 -10.30 -34.77 6.39
C ALA A 396 -11.38 -35.14 7.43
N ASN A 397 -11.21 -34.81 8.69
CA ASN A 397 -12.15 -35.12 9.78
C ASN A 397 -13.44 -34.27 9.70
N GLY A 398 -13.39 -33.06 9.18
CA GLY A 398 -14.56 -32.19 9.02
C GLY A 398 -15.58 -32.75 8.02
N ILE A 399 -15.14 -33.43 6.97
CA ILE A 399 -16.06 -34.08 6.00
C ILE A 399 -16.88 -35.15 6.67
N SER A 400 -16.23 -35.98 7.49
CA SER A 400 -16.91 -37.04 8.25
C SER A 400 -17.90 -36.48 9.27
N LEU A 401 -17.52 -35.40 9.96
CA LEU A 401 -18.39 -34.71 10.92
C LEU A 401 -19.62 -34.09 10.24
N ILE A 402 -19.45 -33.48 9.07
CA ILE A 402 -20.57 -32.96 8.26
C ILE A 402 -21.55 -34.06 7.90
N GLN A 403 -21.06 -35.23 7.46
CA GLN A 403 -21.91 -36.36 7.09
C GLN A 403 -22.70 -36.92 8.29
N GLU A 404 -22.01 -37.07 9.43
CA GLU A 404 -22.63 -37.58 10.64
C GLU A 404 -23.69 -36.61 11.19
N LEU A 405 -23.40 -35.34 11.28
CA LEU A 405 -24.37 -34.33 11.73
C LEU A 405 -25.58 -34.22 10.82
N ARG A 406 -25.40 -34.31 9.51
CA ARG A 406 -26.53 -34.32 8.55
C ARG A 406 -27.46 -35.53 8.75
N ARG A 407 -26.89 -36.67 9.12
CA ARG A 407 -27.65 -37.89 9.43
C ARG A 407 -28.44 -37.75 10.73
N GLN A 408 -27.80 -37.16 11.78
CA GLN A 408 -28.37 -37.11 13.11
C GLN A 408 -29.30 -35.91 13.34
N ILE A 409 -29.06 -34.79 12.63
CA ILE A 409 -29.75 -33.51 12.85
C ILE A 409 -30.32 -32.96 11.52
N PRO A 410 -31.30 -33.64 10.92
CA PRO A 410 -31.79 -33.28 9.59
C PRO A 410 -32.53 -31.91 9.52
N ARG A 411 -32.92 -31.35 10.66
CA ARG A 411 -33.59 -30.04 10.75
C ARG A 411 -32.66 -28.84 10.84
N THR A 412 -31.36 -29.07 11.03
CA THR A 412 -30.35 -28.01 11.09
C THR A 412 -29.54 -27.99 9.80
N SER A 413 -29.32 -26.82 9.21
CA SER A 413 -28.50 -26.71 8.00
C SER A 413 -27.02 -26.94 8.36
N ILE A 414 -26.38 -27.96 7.77
CA ILE A 414 -24.96 -28.27 7.95
C ILE A 414 -24.21 -27.93 6.66
N VAL A 415 -23.37 -26.89 6.71
CA VAL A 415 -22.64 -26.34 5.56
C VAL A 415 -21.15 -26.64 5.71
N GLY A 416 -20.57 -27.24 4.69
CA GLY A 416 -19.12 -27.39 4.61
C GLY A 416 -18.49 -26.23 3.84
N ILE A 417 -17.45 -25.61 4.40
CA ILE A 417 -16.65 -24.58 3.73
C ILE A 417 -15.35 -25.21 3.23
N ASP A 418 -15.05 -24.99 1.95
CA ASP A 418 -13.73 -25.33 1.42
C ASP A 418 -12.71 -24.27 1.87
N PRO A 419 -11.52 -24.66 2.37
CA PRO A 419 -10.48 -23.74 2.80
C PRO A 419 -9.96 -22.83 1.68
N ALA A 420 -10.41 -23.03 0.46
CA ALA A 420 -10.05 -22.36 -0.78
C ALA A 420 -8.53 -22.42 -1.07
N SER A 421 -8.12 -22.00 -2.25
CA SER A 421 -6.70 -21.92 -2.67
C SER A 421 -5.87 -20.84 -1.93
N LYS A 422 -6.44 -20.15 -0.93
CA LYS A 422 -5.80 -19.05 -0.21
C LYS A 422 -5.18 -19.54 1.10
N SER A 423 -3.95 -19.11 1.37
CA SER A 423 -3.29 -19.40 2.66
C SER A 423 -4.08 -18.82 3.84
N LYS A 424 -3.88 -19.37 5.04
CA LYS A 424 -4.49 -18.92 6.30
C LYS A 424 -4.26 -17.42 6.55
N GLY A 425 -3.02 -16.93 6.36
CA GLY A 425 -2.68 -15.53 6.48
C GLY A 425 -3.42 -14.64 5.48
N MET A 426 -3.62 -15.11 4.25
CA MET A 426 -4.37 -14.36 3.25
C MET A 426 -5.85 -14.27 3.61
N ARG A 427 -6.45 -15.34 4.16
CA ARG A 427 -7.83 -15.31 4.63
C ARG A 427 -8.01 -14.31 5.77
N ALA A 428 -7.10 -14.30 6.76
CA ALA A 428 -7.11 -13.35 7.86
C ALA A 428 -6.97 -11.89 7.36
N LYS A 429 -6.07 -11.62 6.41
CA LYS A 429 -5.92 -10.28 5.80
C LYS A 429 -7.20 -9.77 5.12
N LEU A 430 -8.00 -10.64 4.54
CA LEU A 430 -9.30 -10.27 3.93
C LEU A 430 -10.33 -9.82 4.97
N THR A 431 -10.22 -10.26 6.21
CA THR A 431 -11.18 -9.90 7.27
C THR A 431 -10.81 -8.61 8.01
N GLN A 432 -9.56 -8.17 7.92
CA GLN A 432 -9.07 -6.99 8.64
C GLN A 432 -9.91 -5.71 8.45
N PRO A 433 -10.38 -5.34 7.23
CA PRO A 433 -11.22 -4.15 7.07
C PRO A 433 -12.51 -4.22 7.89
N TYR A 434 -13.11 -5.41 7.99
CA TYR A 434 -14.35 -5.62 8.75
C TYR A 434 -14.09 -5.58 10.27
N LEU A 435 -12.97 -6.18 10.71
CA LEU A 435 -12.59 -6.19 12.13
C LEU A 435 -12.23 -4.78 12.61
N SER A 436 -11.43 -4.05 11.85
CA SER A 436 -11.01 -2.68 12.21
C SER A 436 -12.16 -1.67 12.15
N ASN A 437 -13.19 -1.91 11.35
CA ASN A 437 -14.42 -1.12 11.31
C ASN A 437 -15.44 -1.54 12.39
N HIS A 438 -15.01 -2.31 13.40
CA HIS A 438 -15.86 -2.75 14.51
C HIS A 438 -17.13 -3.50 14.06
N ASN A 439 -17.03 -4.27 12.96
CA ASN A 439 -18.16 -5.08 12.48
C ASN A 439 -18.32 -6.39 13.26
N VAL A 440 -17.40 -6.74 14.15
CA VAL A 440 -17.48 -7.88 15.06
C VAL A 440 -17.55 -7.37 16.49
N ILE A 441 -18.65 -7.65 17.17
CA ILE A 441 -18.98 -7.21 18.52
C ILE A 441 -19.10 -8.43 19.42
N LEU A 442 -18.43 -8.42 20.57
CA LEU A 442 -18.49 -9.51 21.51
C LEU A 442 -19.61 -9.27 22.54
N VAL A 443 -20.45 -10.25 22.77
CA VAL A 443 -21.34 -10.25 23.95
C VAL A 443 -20.52 -10.62 25.18
N GLN A 444 -20.69 -9.90 26.27
CA GLN A 444 -19.91 -10.07 27.49
C GLN A 444 -20.01 -11.50 28.03
N GLY A 445 -18.86 -12.15 28.17
CA GLY A 445 -18.72 -13.51 28.69
C GLY A 445 -17.30 -13.74 29.22
N SER A 446 -17.11 -14.81 30.01
CA SER A 446 -15.80 -15.19 30.58
C SER A 446 -14.75 -15.55 29.51
N TRP A 447 -15.18 -15.85 28.29
CA TRP A 447 -14.36 -16.23 27.14
C TRP A 447 -13.74 -15.03 26.40
N ASN A 448 -14.21 -13.81 26.62
CA ASN A 448 -13.81 -12.63 25.83
C ASN A 448 -12.30 -12.37 25.85
N ASP A 449 -11.66 -12.44 27.02
CA ASP A 449 -10.23 -12.14 27.15
C ASP A 449 -9.38 -13.22 26.47
N MET A 450 -9.70 -14.49 26.68
CA MET A 450 -9.02 -15.61 26.02
C MET A 450 -9.12 -15.51 24.50
N PHE A 451 -10.30 -15.21 23.98
CA PHE A 451 -10.52 -15.02 22.54
C PHE A 451 -9.72 -13.84 21.98
N LYS A 452 -9.79 -12.67 22.66
CA LYS A 452 -9.01 -11.47 22.27
C LYS A 452 -7.51 -11.73 22.30
N ASP A 453 -7.04 -12.51 23.29
CA ASP A 453 -5.62 -12.87 23.44
C ASP A 453 -5.16 -13.79 22.30
N GLN A 454 -5.93 -14.80 21.95
CA GLN A 454 -5.61 -15.68 20.83
C GLN A 454 -5.62 -14.90 19.51
N CYS A 455 -6.61 -14.04 19.27
CA CYS A 455 -6.65 -13.18 18.09
C CYS A 455 -5.43 -12.25 18.01
N ALA A 456 -5.03 -11.66 19.13
CA ALA A 456 -3.89 -10.74 19.19
C ALA A 456 -2.53 -11.43 19.06
N SER A 457 -2.42 -12.69 19.44
CA SER A 457 -1.20 -13.50 19.28
C SER A 457 -1.07 -14.13 17.89
N PHE A 458 -2.12 -14.09 17.08
CA PHE A 458 -2.13 -14.69 15.75
C PHE A 458 -1.20 -13.95 14.78
N ASP A 459 -0.14 -14.63 14.35
CA ASP A 459 0.76 -14.18 13.28
C ASP A 459 0.44 -14.93 11.99
N ALA A 460 -0.13 -14.22 11.03
CA ALA A 460 -0.53 -14.78 9.74
C ALA A 460 0.65 -15.33 8.90
N ASP A 461 1.85 -14.81 9.14
CA ASP A 461 3.06 -15.14 8.38
C ASP A 461 3.92 -16.20 9.11
N ASN A 462 3.68 -16.41 10.41
CA ASN A 462 4.39 -17.41 11.22
C ASN A 462 3.48 -17.92 12.37
N PRO A 463 2.44 -18.73 12.06
CA PRO A 463 1.50 -19.22 13.06
C PRO A 463 2.24 -20.06 14.12
N ARG A 464 2.21 -19.55 15.35
CA ARG A 464 2.75 -20.23 16.54
C ARG A 464 1.65 -20.39 17.56
N GLY A 465 1.38 -21.61 17.98
CA GLY A 465 0.33 -21.92 18.96
C GLY A 465 -1.03 -22.18 18.34
N HIS A 466 -2.03 -22.39 19.19
CA HIS A 466 -3.40 -22.69 18.77
C HIS A 466 -4.06 -21.45 18.14
N ASP A 467 -4.71 -21.60 17.02
CA ASP A 467 -5.34 -20.53 16.26
C ASP A 467 -6.75 -20.88 15.74
N ASP A 468 -7.33 -21.96 16.27
CA ASP A 468 -8.64 -22.50 15.85
C ASP A 468 -9.78 -21.49 16.04
N MET A 469 -9.76 -20.70 17.13
CA MET A 469 -10.75 -19.62 17.34
C MET A 469 -10.61 -18.52 16.28
N VAL A 470 -9.37 -18.24 15.83
CA VAL A 470 -9.11 -17.24 14.79
C VAL A 470 -9.63 -17.72 13.44
N ASP A 471 -9.48 -19.02 13.13
CA ASP A 471 -10.04 -19.59 11.90
C ASP A 471 -11.56 -19.49 11.90
N CYS A 472 -12.22 -19.80 13.02
CA CYS A 472 -13.68 -19.63 13.17
C CYS A 472 -14.10 -18.16 12.96
N LEU A 473 -13.39 -17.20 13.55
CA LEU A 473 -13.62 -15.76 13.35
C LEU A 473 -13.47 -15.39 11.87
N VAL A 474 -12.38 -15.79 11.24
CA VAL A 474 -12.09 -15.51 9.82
C VAL A 474 -13.18 -16.08 8.92
N TYR A 475 -13.59 -17.33 9.15
CA TYR A 475 -14.68 -17.94 8.40
C TYR A 475 -16.02 -17.24 8.64
N SER A 476 -16.31 -16.80 9.87
CA SER A 476 -17.55 -16.07 10.17
C SER A 476 -17.64 -14.77 9.37
N VAL A 477 -16.56 -13.99 9.32
CA VAL A 477 -16.49 -12.74 8.53
C VAL A 477 -16.60 -13.02 7.03
N ILE A 478 -15.85 -14.01 6.51
CA ILE A 478 -15.92 -14.37 5.09
C ILE A 478 -17.33 -14.85 4.71
N TYR A 479 -17.92 -15.72 5.52
CA TYR A 479 -19.23 -16.32 5.22
C TYR A 479 -20.37 -15.32 5.35
N LEU A 480 -20.41 -14.56 6.45
CA LEU A 480 -21.53 -13.70 6.80
C LEU A 480 -21.42 -12.29 6.21
N LEU A 481 -20.23 -11.72 6.08
CA LEU A 481 -20.05 -10.34 5.62
C LEU A 481 -19.56 -10.26 4.17
N ILE A 482 -18.64 -11.12 3.75
CA ILE A 482 -18.07 -11.04 2.40
C ILE A 482 -18.96 -11.79 1.39
N ASN A 483 -19.20 -13.08 1.59
CA ASN A 483 -19.88 -13.92 0.59
C ASN A 483 -21.39 -13.66 0.50
N ARG A 484 -22.06 -13.36 1.62
CA ARG A 484 -23.51 -13.09 1.60
C ARG A 484 -23.90 -11.83 0.86
N TYR A 485 -23.03 -10.81 0.88
CA TYR A 485 -23.27 -9.58 0.13
C TYR A 485 -23.00 -9.74 -1.37
N SER A 486 -21.97 -10.48 -1.75
CA SER A 486 -21.74 -10.82 -3.16
C SER A 486 -22.87 -11.68 -3.74
N VAL A 487 -23.41 -12.65 -2.97
CA VAL A 487 -24.55 -13.48 -3.41
C VAL A 487 -25.85 -12.67 -3.52
N ASN A 488 -26.08 -11.66 -2.67
CA ASN A 488 -27.26 -10.80 -2.82
C ASN A 488 -27.14 -9.83 -4.00
N ALA A 489 -25.95 -9.32 -4.30
CA ALA A 489 -25.67 -8.56 -5.52
C ALA A 489 -25.82 -9.44 -6.78
N ILE A 490 -25.35 -10.69 -6.71
CA ILE A 490 -25.50 -11.68 -7.79
C ILE A 490 -26.96 -12.12 -7.93
N LYS A 491 -27.74 -12.26 -6.84
CA LYS A 491 -29.17 -12.54 -6.93
C LYS A 491 -29.98 -11.40 -7.52
N GLN A 492 -29.64 -10.13 -7.20
CA GLN A 492 -30.27 -8.99 -7.85
C GLN A 492 -29.88 -8.86 -9.33
N ALA A 493 -28.61 -9.12 -9.66
CA ALA A 493 -28.17 -9.26 -11.05
C ALA A 493 -28.75 -10.49 -11.73
N GLY A 494 -28.89 -11.63 -11.00
CA GLY A 494 -29.42 -12.90 -11.48
C GLY A 494 -30.90 -12.88 -11.80
N LEU A 495 -31.73 -12.08 -11.11
CA LEU A 495 -33.12 -11.86 -11.46
C LEU A 495 -33.29 -11.17 -12.84
N ASN A 496 -32.35 -10.32 -13.22
CA ASN A 496 -32.29 -9.74 -14.57
C ASN A 496 -31.69 -10.69 -15.62
N ILE A 497 -30.97 -11.72 -15.20
CA ILE A 497 -30.27 -12.70 -16.05
C ILE A 497 -31.14 -13.91 -16.39
N ILE A 498 -32.05 -14.31 -15.51
CA ILE A 498 -33.04 -15.38 -15.78
C ILE A 498 -34.05 -14.95 -16.85
N LYS A 499 -34.24 -13.65 -17.08
CA LYS A 499 -35.06 -13.15 -18.19
C LYS A 499 -34.44 -13.43 -19.58
N ASP A 500 -33.14 -13.67 -19.68
CA ASP A 500 -32.42 -13.95 -20.95
C ASP A 500 -32.07 -15.42 -21.16
N GLY A 501 -32.58 -16.36 -20.33
CA GLY A 501 -32.54 -17.83 -20.56
C GLY A 501 -31.20 -18.53 -20.43
N LYS A 502 -30.15 -17.92 -19.80
CA LYS A 502 -28.82 -18.51 -19.60
C LYS A 502 -28.56 -18.87 -18.14
N THR A 503 -27.99 -20.07 -17.89
CA THR A 503 -27.65 -20.56 -16.55
C THR A 503 -26.43 -19.86 -15.92
N TRP A 504 -26.30 -19.96 -14.59
CA TRP A 504 -25.20 -19.34 -13.82
C TRP A 504 -23.80 -19.85 -14.25
N GLU A 505 -23.69 -21.11 -14.63
CA GLU A 505 -22.43 -21.74 -15.07
C GLU A 505 -21.95 -21.24 -16.43
N GLU A 506 -22.87 -21.02 -17.37
CA GLU A 506 -22.55 -20.46 -18.69
C GLU A 506 -22.08 -19.00 -18.63
N LYS A 507 -22.43 -18.25 -17.58
CA LYS A 507 -22.03 -16.85 -17.38
C LYS A 507 -20.73 -16.68 -16.61
N ASN A 508 -20.37 -17.61 -15.72
CA ASN A 508 -19.07 -17.60 -15.06
C ASN A 508 -17.91 -17.94 -16.01
N SER A 509 -18.15 -18.73 -17.06
CA SER A 509 -17.16 -18.94 -18.13
C SER A 509 -16.87 -17.65 -18.91
N TYR A 510 -17.85 -16.76 -19.03
CA TYR A 510 -17.69 -15.44 -19.69
C TYR A 510 -16.97 -14.39 -18.83
N LEU A 511 -17.10 -14.45 -17.51
CA LEU A 511 -16.40 -13.55 -16.58
C LEU A 511 -14.94 -13.95 -16.39
N ASN A 512 -14.64 -15.25 -16.41
CA ASN A 512 -13.27 -15.76 -16.38
C ASN A 512 -12.51 -15.47 -17.69
N ASN A 513 -13.19 -15.39 -18.84
CA ASN A 513 -12.58 -15.02 -20.12
C ASN A 513 -12.46 -13.50 -20.32
N LYS A 514 -13.11 -12.66 -19.51
CA LYS A 514 -12.95 -11.20 -19.57
C LYS A 514 -11.88 -10.65 -18.62
N SER A 515 -11.42 -11.43 -17.65
CA SER A 515 -10.32 -11.00 -16.77
C SER A 515 -8.94 -11.07 -17.42
N ASP A 516 -8.81 -11.75 -18.58
CA ASP A 516 -7.53 -11.87 -19.29
C ASP A 516 -7.30 -10.83 -20.39
N ASN A 517 -8.28 -9.93 -20.64
CA ASN A 517 -8.20 -8.96 -21.75
C ASN A 517 -8.18 -7.47 -21.33
N TYR A 518 -7.86 -7.15 -20.08
CA TYR A 518 -7.68 -5.75 -19.65
C TYR A 518 -6.23 -5.42 -19.23
N TYR A 519 -5.28 -5.92 -20.03
CA TYR A 519 -3.90 -5.43 -20.01
C TYR A 519 -3.42 -5.33 -21.45
N TYR A 520 -3.76 -4.23 -22.14
CA TYR A 520 -3.08 -3.60 -23.28
C TYR A 520 -4.02 -2.52 -23.85
N ASP A 521 -3.83 -1.28 -23.34
CA ASP A 521 -3.74 -0.04 -24.13
C ASP A 521 -3.21 1.11 -23.25
#